data_1a705364ae0fb18195820c62b806900c
#
_entry.id   1a705364ae0fb18195820c62b806900c
#
_cell.length_a   1.000
_cell.length_b   1.000
_cell.length_c   1.000
_cell.angle_alpha   90.00
_cell.angle_beta   90.00
_cell.angle_gamma   90.00
#
_symmetry.space_group_name_H-M   'P 1'
#
loop_
_entity.id
_entity.type
_entity.pdbx_description
1 polymer ?
#
loop_
_entity_poly.entity_id
_entity_poly.type
_entity_poly.pdbx_seq_one_letter_code
_entity_poly.pdbx_strand_id
1 'polypeptide(L)'
;MKRVLFFVLLSSVMNAQTITFKGCLPLFDDQNFIFNKESSPDATGRNVYVTTPIDGQDCSGLGTCEFKFQWNDSSKKWEFLADTGNGDFVNPNVIYSNSSASSPNPPDLSLGTWAENTSVTEGQCGGNLTAANSTLTGAVQSSVLSTSDLESLDFKAYPNPVKDYLMFSGSLRIKSIQLISLSGQKLSELPLINGKVNLSNLKKGFYILKLDTDKGEKTIKIIKD
;
A
#
# COMPACT_ATOMS: atom_id res chain seq x y z
N MET A 1 30.98 -15.83 -44.14
CA MET A 1 29.91 -14.97 -43.61
C MET A 1 29.94 -15.07 -42.06
N LYS A 2 30.51 -14.03 -41.43
CA LYS A 2 30.57 -13.97 -39.92
C LYS A 2 29.25 -13.39 -39.42
N ARG A 3 28.46 -14.16 -38.64
CA ARG A 3 27.29 -13.65 -37.97
C ARG A 3 27.75 -12.94 -36.69
N VAL A 4 27.55 -11.62 -36.64
CA VAL A 4 27.72 -10.82 -35.43
C VAL A 4 26.44 -10.95 -34.61
N LEU A 5 26.55 -11.57 -33.43
CA LEU A 5 25.46 -11.64 -32.45
C LEU A 5 25.45 -10.32 -31.67
N PHE A 6 24.42 -9.50 -31.87
CA PHE A 6 24.20 -8.31 -31.07
C PHE A 6 23.51 -8.74 -29.74
N PHE A 7 24.26 -8.71 -28.65
CA PHE A 7 23.68 -8.82 -27.31
C PHE A 7 23.10 -7.44 -26.93
N VAL A 8 21.78 -7.33 -26.94
CA VAL A 8 21.07 -6.20 -26.35
C VAL A 8 21.02 -6.42 -24.85
N LEU A 9 21.90 -5.74 -24.11
CA LEU A 9 21.79 -5.63 -22.65
C LEU A 9 20.55 -4.77 -22.33
N LEU A 10 19.42 -5.42 -21.96
CA LEU A 10 18.33 -4.73 -21.29
C LEU A 10 18.82 -4.35 -19.89
N SER A 11 19.25 -3.11 -19.71
CA SER A 11 19.42 -2.52 -18.39
C SER A 11 18.02 -2.31 -17.79
N SER A 12 17.59 -3.19 -16.88
CA SER A 12 16.45 -2.94 -16.01
C SER A 12 16.81 -1.73 -15.14
N VAL A 13 16.19 -0.59 -15.39
CA VAL A 13 16.23 0.55 -14.47
C VAL A 13 15.44 0.12 -13.24
N MET A 14 16.14 -0.35 -12.22
CA MET A 14 15.55 -0.50 -10.89
C MET A 14 15.28 0.91 -10.35
N ASN A 15 14.04 1.37 -10.43
CA ASN A 15 13.62 2.54 -9.69
C ASN A 15 13.77 2.21 -8.20
N ALA A 16 14.77 2.77 -7.55
CA ALA A 16 14.89 2.71 -6.10
C ALA A 16 13.64 3.37 -5.51
N GLN A 17 12.83 2.59 -4.81
CA GLN A 17 11.65 3.13 -4.13
C GLN A 17 12.15 3.88 -2.89
N THR A 18 12.02 5.19 -2.91
CA THR A 18 12.46 6.05 -1.81
C THR A 18 11.29 6.79 -1.19
N ILE A 19 11.44 7.15 0.09
CA ILE A 19 10.59 8.11 0.78
C ILE A 19 11.43 9.34 1.07
N THR A 20 10.87 10.53 0.88
CA THR A 20 11.45 11.79 1.32
C THR A 20 10.60 12.36 2.44
N PHE A 21 11.25 12.67 3.55
CA PHE A 21 10.64 13.28 4.73
C PHE A 21 11.32 14.59 5.07
N LYS A 22 10.52 15.59 5.45
CA LYS A 22 10.94 16.84 6.07
C LYS A 22 9.90 17.22 7.12
N GLY A 23 10.31 17.53 8.32
CA GLY A 23 9.41 17.87 9.43
C GLY A 23 10.12 17.79 10.76
N CYS A 24 9.42 18.09 11.84
CA CYS A 24 10.00 18.21 13.16
C CYS A 24 11.18 19.22 13.17
N LEU A 25 10.96 20.39 12.62
CA LEU A 25 12.00 21.41 12.39
C LEU A 25 12.84 21.77 13.62
N PRO A 26 12.28 21.84 14.84
CA PRO A 26 13.08 22.13 16.03
C PRO A 26 14.15 21.07 16.38
N LEU A 27 13.92 19.79 15.98
CA LEU A 27 14.90 18.71 16.22
C LEU A 27 15.75 18.39 14.99
N PHE A 28 15.22 18.61 13.78
CA PHE A 28 15.86 18.16 12.54
C PHE A 28 16.20 19.30 11.59
N ASP A 29 16.06 20.55 12.04
CA ASP A 29 16.22 21.74 11.21
C ASP A 29 15.43 21.67 9.88
N ASP A 30 15.77 22.45 8.91
CA ASP A 30 15.15 22.47 7.58
C ASP A 30 15.72 21.37 6.65
N GLN A 31 15.99 20.18 7.18
CA GLN A 31 16.67 19.11 6.47
C GLN A 31 15.66 18.18 5.75
N ASN A 32 16.09 17.62 4.61
CA ASN A 32 15.38 16.57 3.90
C ASN A 32 16.08 15.25 4.17
N PHE A 33 15.30 14.24 4.60
CA PHE A 33 15.78 12.89 4.82
C PHE A 33 15.27 11.98 3.72
N ILE A 34 16.18 11.24 3.09
CA ILE A 34 15.86 10.27 2.05
C ILE A 34 15.99 8.88 2.64
N PHE A 35 14.88 8.14 2.64
CA PHE A 35 14.80 6.76 3.08
C PHE A 35 14.83 5.85 1.86
N ASN A 36 15.71 4.89 1.87
CA ASN A 36 15.82 3.86 0.86
C ASN A 36 15.09 2.60 1.32
N LYS A 37 14.37 1.99 0.40
CA LYS A 37 13.72 0.72 0.67
C LYS A 37 14.77 -0.37 0.90
N GLU A 38 14.62 -1.14 1.96
CA GLU A 38 15.41 -2.35 2.19
C GLU A 38 15.09 -3.45 1.16
N SER A 39 16.06 -4.34 0.92
CA SER A 39 15.94 -5.41 -0.08
C SER A 39 14.84 -6.42 0.20
N SER A 40 14.45 -6.57 1.46
CA SER A 40 13.43 -7.50 1.91
C SER A 40 12.35 -6.81 2.72
N PRO A 41 11.06 -7.16 2.52
CA PRO A 41 10.00 -6.71 3.41
C PRO A 41 10.13 -7.37 4.79
N ASP A 42 9.38 -6.85 5.75
CA ASP A 42 9.24 -7.48 7.07
C ASP A 42 8.43 -8.80 7.00
N ALA A 43 8.29 -9.47 8.15
CA ALA A 43 7.55 -10.73 8.25
C ALA A 43 6.04 -10.61 7.91
N THR A 44 5.49 -9.39 7.88
CA THR A 44 4.10 -9.11 7.49
C THR A 44 3.94 -8.77 6.01
N GLY A 45 5.03 -8.76 5.23
CA GLY A 45 5.08 -8.37 3.83
C GLY A 45 5.10 -6.86 3.59
N ARG A 46 5.34 -6.06 4.64
CA ARG A 46 5.46 -4.61 4.52
C ARG A 46 6.91 -4.19 4.27
N ASN A 47 7.05 -3.16 3.46
CA ASN A 47 8.36 -2.60 3.12
C ASN A 47 8.94 -1.83 4.31
N VAL A 48 10.25 -1.95 4.47
CA VAL A 48 11.04 -1.22 5.45
C VAL A 48 11.87 -0.17 4.73
N TYR A 49 11.98 1.01 5.29
CA TYR A 49 12.72 2.13 4.72
C TYR A 49 13.69 2.70 5.73
N VAL A 50 14.95 2.87 5.33
CA VAL A 50 16.02 3.41 6.20
C VAL A 50 16.71 4.58 5.52
N THR A 51 17.16 5.55 6.30
CA THR A 51 18.03 6.61 5.81
C THR A 51 19.40 6.06 5.49
N THR A 52 20.07 6.65 4.49
CA THR A 52 21.53 6.54 4.38
C THR A 52 22.13 7.73 5.11
N PRO A 53 22.87 7.52 6.19
CA PRO A 53 23.49 8.60 6.92
C PRO A 53 24.37 9.46 6.02
N ILE A 54 24.31 10.79 6.19
CA ILE A 54 25.15 11.75 5.48
C ILE A 54 26.15 12.33 6.49
N ASP A 55 27.43 12.22 6.20
CA ASP A 55 28.47 12.77 7.06
C ASP A 55 28.25 14.29 7.27
N GLY A 56 28.25 14.71 8.52
CA GLY A 56 28.04 16.09 8.91
C GLY A 56 26.59 16.56 8.94
N GLN A 57 25.63 15.68 8.70
CA GLN A 57 24.21 15.98 8.91
C GLN A 57 23.94 16.01 10.43
N ASP A 58 23.51 17.18 10.92
CA ASP A 58 23.22 17.36 12.34
C ASP A 58 21.86 16.78 12.72
N CYS A 59 21.82 16.04 13.82
CA CYS A 59 20.59 15.53 14.44
C CYS A 59 20.47 16.08 15.86
N SER A 60 20.55 17.39 16.02
CA SER A 60 20.38 18.09 17.31
C SER A 60 21.23 17.51 18.44
N GLY A 61 22.49 17.15 18.14
CA GLY A 61 23.42 16.57 19.11
C GLY A 61 23.22 15.08 19.40
N LEU A 62 22.32 14.40 18.69
CA LEU A 62 22.11 12.96 18.82
C LEU A 62 23.08 12.12 17.97
N GLY A 63 24.04 12.77 17.29
CA GLY A 63 24.98 12.12 16.37
C GLY A 63 24.45 12.04 14.94
N THR A 64 24.75 10.97 14.23
CA THR A 64 24.32 10.77 12.85
C THR A 64 22.80 10.53 12.78
N CYS A 65 22.13 11.17 11.79
CA CYS A 65 20.70 11.01 11.60
C CYS A 65 20.39 9.63 11.01
N GLU A 66 20.02 8.70 11.82
CA GLU A 66 19.65 7.34 11.44
C GLU A 66 18.18 7.10 11.77
N PHE A 67 17.37 7.03 10.69
CA PHE A 67 15.93 6.91 10.81
C PHE A 67 15.40 5.71 10.01
N LYS A 68 14.27 5.17 10.48
CA LYS A 68 13.60 4.03 9.87
C LYS A 68 12.08 4.19 9.88
N PHE A 69 11.43 3.84 8.78
CA PHE A 69 10.01 3.54 8.75
C PHE A 69 9.81 2.03 8.72
N GLN A 70 9.08 1.50 9.69
CA GLN A 70 8.70 0.09 9.73
C GLN A 70 7.32 -0.12 10.34
N TRP A 71 6.72 -1.26 10.06
CA TRP A 71 5.52 -1.72 10.73
C TRP A 71 5.87 -2.46 12.02
N ASN A 72 5.24 -2.11 13.12
CA ASN A 72 5.32 -2.88 14.36
C ASN A 72 4.07 -3.75 14.48
N ASP A 73 4.22 -5.06 14.29
CA ASP A 73 3.08 -5.98 14.29
C ASP A 73 2.48 -6.20 15.68
N SER A 74 3.24 -5.96 16.74
CA SER A 74 2.74 -6.06 18.11
C SER A 74 1.83 -4.89 18.49
N SER A 75 2.22 -3.66 18.13
CA SER A 75 1.43 -2.44 18.38
C SER A 75 0.41 -2.15 17.30
N LYS A 76 0.48 -2.87 16.13
CA LYS A 76 -0.32 -2.64 14.92
C LYS A 76 -0.23 -1.20 14.41
N LYS A 77 1.01 -0.69 14.33
CA LYS A 77 1.31 0.68 13.91
C LYS A 77 2.50 0.72 12.98
N TRP A 78 2.47 1.67 12.05
CA TRP A 78 3.67 2.18 11.42
C TRP A 78 4.41 3.06 12.41
N GLU A 79 5.72 2.91 12.47
CA GLU A 79 6.60 3.65 13.37
C GLU A 79 7.68 4.36 12.56
N PHE A 80 7.92 5.63 12.90
CA PHE A 80 9.09 6.38 12.50
C PHE A 80 10.06 6.35 13.67
N LEU A 81 11.17 5.69 13.46
CA LEU A 81 12.18 5.39 14.48
C LEU A 81 13.42 6.23 14.28
N ALA A 82 14.05 6.62 15.37
CA ALA A 82 15.39 7.16 15.41
C ALA A 82 16.32 6.20 16.18
N ASP A 83 17.46 5.91 15.59
CA ASP A 83 18.52 5.17 16.26
C ASP A 83 19.47 6.09 17.01
N THR A 84 20.32 5.51 17.85
CA THR A 84 21.28 6.23 18.70
C THR A 84 22.61 6.49 18.00
N GLY A 85 22.72 6.25 16.70
CA GLY A 85 23.87 6.61 15.87
C GLY A 85 24.82 5.45 15.58
N ASN A 86 24.40 4.19 15.75
CA ASN A 86 25.19 3.01 15.35
C ASN A 86 24.55 2.15 14.26
N GLY A 87 23.36 2.54 13.76
CA GLY A 87 22.65 1.93 12.62
C GLY A 87 22.06 0.56 12.87
N ASP A 88 22.08 0.04 14.10
CA ASP A 88 21.59 -1.31 14.40
C ASP A 88 20.11 -1.36 14.71
N PHE A 89 19.51 -0.22 15.04
CA PHE A 89 18.10 -0.10 15.46
C PHE A 89 17.70 -1.04 16.62
N VAL A 90 18.65 -1.33 17.50
CA VAL A 90 18.39 -2.05 18.74
C VAL A 90 17.86 -1.07 19.79
N ASN A 91 16.62 -1.26 20.23
CA ASN A 91 15.89 -0.35 21.12
C ASN A 91 15.83 1.10 20.61
N PRO A 92 15.39 1.32 19.37
CA PRO A 92 15.31 2.66 18.79
C PRO A 92 14.23 3.50 19.46
N ASN A 93 14.35 4.81 19.37
CA ASN A 93 13.33 5.74 19.83
C ASN A 93 12.21 5.88 18.78
N VAL A 94 10.96 5.67 19.20
CA VAL A 94 9.79 5.94 18.34
C VAL A 94 9.51 7.43 18.39
N ILE A 95 9.72 8.15 17.28
CA ILE A 95 9.46 9.60 17.14
C ILE A 95 7.99 9.85 16.81
N TYR A 96 7.46 9.11 15.80
CA TYR A 96 6.07 9.17 15.41
C TYR A 96 5.49 7.78 15.19
N SER A 97 4.18 7.67 15.33
CA SER A 97 3.46 6.44 14.98
C SER A 97 2.15 6.72 14.26
N ASN A 98 1.72 5.80 13.37
CA ASN A 98 0.46 5.87 12.65
C ASN A 98 -0.25 4.52 12.68
N SER A 99 -1.51 4.49 13.10
CA SER A 99 -2.32 3.27 13.24
C SER A 99 -3.00 2.81 11.96
N SER A 100 -2.81 3.49 10.83
CA SER A 100 -3.35 3.04 9.55
C SER A 100 -2.63 1.78 9.09
N ALA A 101 -3.41 0.73 8.79
CA ALA A 101 -2.87 -0.57 8.40
C ALA A 101 -2.48 -0.64 6.91
N SER A 102 -1.89 0.43 6.35
CA SER A 102 -1.43 0.45 4.96
C SER A 102 -0.41 -0.66 4.68
N SER A 103 -0.41 -1.17 3.47
CA SER A 103 0.50 -2.22 2.99
C SER A 103 0.61 -2.12 1.47
N PRO A 104 1.80 -2.29 0.87
CA PRO A 104 3.07 -2.64 1.54
C PRO A 104 3.83 -1.44 2.10
N ASN A 105 3.43 -0.20 1.83
CA ASN A 105 4.18 1.01 2.19
C ASN A 105 3.55 1.76 3.36
N PRO A 106 4.31 2.61 4.08
CA PRO A 106 3.77 3.45 5.13
C PRO A 106 2.72 4.45 4.59
N PRO A 107 1.77 4.90 5.45
CA PRO A 107 0.79 5.90 5.07
C PRO A 107 1.46 7.26 4.80
N ASP A 108 0.90 8.03 3.88
CA ASP A 108 1.24 9.44 3.71
C ASP A 108 0.57 10.31 4.80
N LEU A 109 0.66 11.63 4.65
CA LEU A 109 0.07 12.57 5.62
C LEU A 109 -1.47 12.67 5.53
N SER A 110 -2.10 12.11 4.49
CA SER A 110 -3.56 12.11 4.32
C SER A 110 -4.22 10.87 4.90
N LEU A 111 -3.45 9.80 5.14
CA LEU A 111 -3.95 8.51 5.62
C LEU A 111 -3.64 8.33 7.11
N GLY A 112 -4.66 8.52 7.95
CA GLY A 112 -4.53 8.46 9.40
C GLY A 112 -3.74 9.66 9.95
N THR A 113 -3.16 9.47 11.13
CA THR A 113 -2.41 10.52 11.81
C THR A 113 -1.05 9.99 12.24
N TRP A 114 0.01 10.64 11.82
CA TRP A 114 1.34 10.45 12.38
C TRP A 114 1.43 11.21 13.70
N ALA A 115 1.15 10.50 14.79
CA ALA A 115 1.13 11.06 16.13
C ALA A 115 2.54 11.18 16.72
N GLU A 116 2.88 12.35 17.21
CA GLU A 116 4.15 12.61 17.91
C GLU A 116 4.21 11.81 19.21
N ASN A 117 5.35 11.21 19.48
CA ASN A 117 5.66 10.61 20.77
C ASN A 117 6.35 11.64 21.68
N THR A 118 5.55 12.42 22.36
CA THR A 118 6.04 13.48 23.24
C THR A 118 6.88 13.00 24.42
N SER A 119 6.81 11.70 24.76
CA SER A 119 7.70 11.12 25.79
C SER A 119 9.16 11.01 25.32
N VAL A 120 9.39 11.03 24.00
CA VAL A 120 10.72 10.98 23.39
C VAL A 120 11.15 12.37 22.92
N THR A 121 10.27 13.09 22.24
CA THR A 121 10.57 14.40 21.64
C THR A 121 10.43 15.56 22.61
N GLU A 122 9.87 15.34 23.80
CA GLU A 122 9.49 16.40 24.75
C GLU A 122 8.56 17.45 24.14
N GLY A 123 7.81 17.08 23.09
CA GLY A 123 6.93 17.98 22.33
C GLY A 123 7.66 18.96 21.40
N GLN A 124 8.95 18.80 21.22
CA GLN A 124 9.77 19.73 20.42
C GLN A 124 9.44 19.66 18.93
N CYS A 125 8.84 18.56 18.44
CA CYS A 125 8.42 18.47 17.05
C CYS A 125 7.16 19.29 16.72
N GLY A 126 6.50 19.88 17.73
CA GLY A 126 5.36 20.75 17.54
C GLY A 126 4.05 20.04 17.22
N GLY A 127 3.91 18.79 17.62
CA GLY A 127 2.71 17.97 17.49
C GLY A 127 2.74 17.00 16.32
N ASN A 128 1.57 16.52 15.94
CA ASN A 128 1.41 15.53 14.88
C ASN A 128 1.86 16.06 13.51
N LEU A 129 2.35 15.16 12.65
CA LEU A 129 2.69 15.53 11.26
C LEU A 129 1.43 15.89 10.48
N THR A 130 1.50 17.02 9.79
CA THR A 130 0.45 17.54 8.91
C THR A 130 1.08 18.13 7.65
N ALA A 131 0.30 18.35 6.61
CA ALA A 131 0.78 19.03 5.40
C ALA A 131 1.20 20.50 5.65
N ALA A 132 0.88 21.08 6.81
CA ALA A 132 1.28 22.43 7.17
C ALA A 132 2.68 22.49 7.81
N ASN A 133 3.13 21.41 8.48
CA ASN A 133 4.39 21.40 9.24
C ASN A 133 5.39 20.35 8.72
N SER A 134 5.01 19.55 7.72
CA SER A 134 5.87 18.47 7.22
C SER A 134 5.57 18.10 5.78
N THR A 135 6.51 17.41 5.14
CA THR A 135 6.31 16.72 3.88
C THR A 135 6.71 15.26 4.03
N LEU A 136 5.92 14.35 3.43
CA LEU A 136 6.18 12.92 3.39
C LEU A 136 5.72 12.41 2.02
N THR A 137 6.66 12.14 1.14
CA THR A 137 6.41 11.86 -0.28
C THR A 137 7.20 10.68 -0.79
N GLY A 138 6.88 10.21 -2.00
CA GLY A 138 7.55 9.06 -2.63
C GLY A 138 6.79 7.76 -2.44
N ALA A 139 7.46 6.72 -1.95
CA ALA A 139 6.87 5.38 -1.80
C ALA A 139 5.96 5.28 -0.56
N VAL A 140 4.95 6.15 -0.45
CA VAL A 140 3.93 6.19 0.61
C VAL A 140 2.55 5.91 0.05
N GLN A 141 1.57 5.60 0.90
CA GLN A 141 0.21 5.26 0.50
C GLN A 141 -0.83 6.24 1.06
N SER A 142 -1.73 6.71 0.19
CA SER A 142 -2.87 7.58 0.53
C SER A 142 -4.16 6.81 0.81
N SER A 143 -4.13 5.49 0.69
CA SER A 143 -5.28 4.61 0.97
C SER A 143 -4.83 3.27 1.53
N VAL A 144 -5.66 2.67 2.37
CA VAL A 144 -5.45 1.29 2.82
C VAL A 144 -5.90 0.36 1.70
N LEU A 145 -4.95 -0.33 1.06
CA LEU A 145 -5.26 -1.43 0.14
C LEU A 145 -5.57 -2.67 0.98
N SER A 146 -6.75 -2.69 1.58
CA SER A 146 -7.19 -3.85 2.35
C SER A 146 -7.74 -4.92 1.41
N THR A 147 -7.04 -6.01 1.26
CA THR A 147 -7.61 -7.27 0.75
C THR A 147 -8.44 -7.98 1.82
N SER A 148 -8.29 -7.63 3.09
CA SER A 148 -8.96 -8.26 4.22
C SER A 148 -10.44 -7.90 4.34
N ASP A 149 -10.86 -6.72 3.90
CA ASP A 149 -12.27 -6.33 3.88
C ASP A 149 -13.10 -7.07 2.82
N LEU A 150 -12.43 -7.70 1.84
CA LEU A 150 -13.08 -8.48 0.79
C LEU A 150 -13.32 -9.94 1.19
N GLU A 151 -12.54 -10.49 2.13
CA GLU A 151 -12.72 -11.88 2.60
C GLU A 151 -13.76 -12.02 3.71
N SER A 152 -14.05 -10.94 4.47
CA SER A 152 -15.04 -10.98 5.57
C SER A 152 -16.49 -10.79 5.14
N LEU A 153 -16.73 -10.39 3.88
CA LEU A 153 -18.08 -10.34 3.35
C LEU A 153 -18.47 -11.73 2.83
N ASP A 154 -19.45 -12.33 3.45
CA ASP A 154 -20.06 -13.60 3.01
C ASP A 154 -20.78 -13.42 1.66
N PHE A 155 -19.98 -13.07 0.63
CA PHE A 155 -20.45 -12.82 -0.72
C PHE A 155 -19.97 -13.93 -1.64
N LYS A 156 -20.90 -14.68 -2.22
CA LYS A 156 -20.63 -15.78 -3.14
C LYS A 156 -21.38 -15.58 -4.45
N ALA A 157 -20.73 -15.93 -5.54
CA ALA A 157 -21.34 -16.04 -6.87
C ALA A 157 -21.39 -17.52 -7.26
N TYR A 158 -22.59 -18.02 -7.56
CA TYR A 158 -22.81 -19.43 -7.84
C TYR A 158 -23.94 -19.65 -8.87
N PRO A 159 -23.92 -20.79 -9.59
CA PRO A 159 -22.84 -21.76 -9.66
C PRO A 159 -21.63 -21.23 -10.45
N ASN A 160 -20.44 -21.73 -10.16
CA ASN A 160 -19.24 -21.49 -10.93
C ASN A 160 -18.47 -22.81 -11.04
N PRO A 161 -18.43 -23.50 -12.21
CA PRO A 161 -18.87 -23.06 -13.55
C PRO A 161 -20.37 -22.78 -13.68
N VAL A 162 -20.69 -21.78 -14.53
CA VAL A 162 -22.06 -21.35 -14.78
C VAL A 162 -22.53 -21.75 -16.17
N LYS A 163 -23.77 -22.29 -16.27
CA LYS A 163 -24.43 -22.56 -17.56
C LYS A 163 -25.23 -21.35 -18.03
N ASP A 164 -26.35 -21.06 -17.39
CA ASP A 164 -27.28 -20.03 -17.86
C ASP A 164 -27.38 -18.84 -16.92
N TYR A 165 -27.52 -19.09 -15.63
CA TYR A 165 -27.76 -18.07 -14.61
C TYR A 165 -26.74 -18.11 -13.50
N LEU A 166 -26.16 -16.96 -13.21
CA LEU A 166 -25.32 -16.75 -12.04
C LEU A 166 -26.12 -16.02 -10.95
N MET A 167 -26.03 -16.53 -9.73
CA MET A 167 -26.68 -15.95 -8.55
C MET A 167 -25.64 -15.43 -7.59
N PHE A 168 -26.06 -14.47 -6.77
CA PHE A 168 -25.22 -13.90 -5.72
C PHE A 168 -25.87 -14.10 -4.37
N SER A 169 -25.06 -14.43 -3.36
CA SER A 169 -25.48 -14.46 -1.95
C SER A 169 -24.56 -13.59 -1.12
N GLY A 170 -25.09 -13.05 -0.03
CA GLY A 170 -24.38 -12.18 0.88
C GLY A 170 -25.06 -10.83 1.07
N SER A 171 -24.46 -9.99 1.90
CA SER A 171 -25.05 -8.70 2.32
C SER A 171 -24.73 -7.51 1.42
N LEU A 172 -23.97 -7.71 0.32
CA LEU A 172 -23.60 -6.63 -0.60
C LEU A 172 -24.77 -6.25 -1.52
N ARG A 173 -25.04 -4.96 -1.63
CA ARG A 173 -25.97 -4.42 -2.61
C ARG A 173 -25.23 -4.13 -3.90
N ILE A 174 -25.49 -4.90 -4.97
CA ILE A 174 -24.91 -4.71 -6.29
C ILE A 174 -25.67 -3.59 -6.99
N LYS A 175 -24.95 -2.57 -7.48
CA LYS A 175 -25.47 -1.43 -8.25
C LYS A 175 -25.39 -1.67 -9.75
N SER A 176 -24.25 -2.18 -10.21
CA SER A 176 -24.04 -2.54 -11.63
C SER A 176 -23.09 -3.71 -11.78
N ILE A 177 -23.19 -4.39 -12.93
CA ILE A 177 -22.34 -5.53 -13.28
C ILE A 177 -21.79 -5.34 -14.68
N GLN A 178 -20.48 -5.36 -14.83
CA GLN A 178 -19.79 -5.31 -16.10
C GLN A 178 -19.14 -6.65 -16.39
N LEU A 179 -19.31 -7.13 -17.62
CA LEU A 179 -18.63 -8.31 -18.16
C LEU A 179 -17.35 -7.87 -18.83
N ILE A 180 -16.24 -8.48 -18.46
CA ILE A 180 -14.90 -8.16 -18.97
C ILE A 180 -14.25 -9.45 -19.47
N SER A 181 -13.55 -9.38 -20.60
CA SER A 181 -12.71 -10.48 -21.10
C SER A 181 -11.44 -10.64 -20.26
N LEU A 182 -10.75 -11.76 -20.43
CA LEU A 182 -9.44 -11.96 -19.77
C LEU A 182 -8.36 -10.95 -20.20
N SER A 183 -8.53 -10.33 -21.39
CA SER A 183 -7.65 -9.26 -21.88
C SER A 183 -7.97 -7.88 -21.28
N GLY A 184 -8.95 -7.77 -20.38
CA GLY A 184 -9.38 -6.52 -19.76
C GLY A 184 -10.38 -5.70 -20.57
N GLN A 185 -10.84 -6.18 -21.72
CA GLN A 185 -11.80 -5.47 -22.54
C GLN A 185 -13.22 -5.58 -21.95
N LYS A 186 -13.93 -4.46 -21.78
CA LYS A 186 -15.35 -4.44 -21.41
C LYS A 186 -16.17 -5.01 -22.58
N LEU A 187 -16.90 -6.09 -22.32
CA LEU A 187 -17.75 -6.76 -23.33
C LEU A 187 -19.19 -6.23 -23.28
N SER A 188 -19.79 -6.13 -22.11
CA SER A 188 -21.15 -5.64 -21.91
C SER A 188 -21.43 -5.24 -20.48
N GLU A 189 -22.54 -4.57 -20.25
CA GLU A 189 -23.20 -4.49 -18.94
C GLU A 189 -24.28 -5.56 -18.84
N LEU A 190 -24.40 -6.14 -17.66
CA LEU A 190 -25.33 -7.23 -17.39
C LEU A 190 -26.39 -6.77 -16.39
N PRO A 191 -27.69 -6.90 -16.73
CA PRO A 191 -28.75 -6.57 -15.79
C PRO A 191 -28.85 -7.62 -14.68
N LEU A 192 -28.98 -7.15 -13.45
CA LEU A 192 -29.31 -7.99 -12.30
C LEU A 192 -30.83 -8.02 -12.14
N ILE A 193 -31.44 -9.17 -12.41
CA ILE A 193 -32.90 -9.34 -12.33
C ILE A 193 -33.19 -10.40 -11.27
N ASN A 194 -33.93 -10.02 -10.23
CA ASN A 194 -34.27 -10.91 -9.12
C ASN A 194 -33.06 -11.67 -8.52
N GLY A 195 -31.91 -10.95 -8.34
CA GLY A 195 -30.68 -11.53 -7.80
C GLY A 195 -29.94 -12.47 -8.74
N LYS A 196 -30.28 -12.50 -10.03
CA LYS A 196 -29.70 -13.38 -11.05
C LYS A 196 -29.20 -12.59 -12.25
N VAL A 197 -28.12 -13.06 -12.82
CA VAL A 197 -27.57 -12.55 -14.10
C VAL A 197 -27.69 -13.65 -15.16
N ASN A 198 -28.25 -13.31 -16.31
CA ASN A 198 -28.38 -14.23 -17.43
C ASN A 198 -27.08 -14.22 -18.26
N LEU A 199 -26.44 -15.37 -18.39
CA LEU A 199 -25.21 -15.61 -19.12
C LEU A 199 -25.39 -16.64 -20.26
N SER A 200 -26.64 -17.03 -20.58
CA SER A 200 -26.93 -18.08 -21.57
C SER A 200 -26.35 -17.80 -22.95
N ASN A 201 -26.28 -16.50 -23.33
CA ASN A 201 -25.78 -16.07 -24.64
C ASN A 201 -24.24 -15.96 -24.71
N LEU A 202 -23.53 -16.22 -23.60
CA LEU A 202 -22.07 -16.19 -23.61
C LEU A 202 -21.51 -17.50 -24.17
N LYS A 203 -20.42 -17.39 -24.91
CA LYS A 203 -19.63 -18.55 -25.33
C LYS A 203 -18.92 -19.16 -24.14
N LYS A 204 -18.67 -20.47 -24.21
CA LYS A 204 -17.85 -21.16 -23.19
C LYS A 204 -16.49 -20.49 -23.05
N GLY A 205 -16.03 -20.31 -21.82
CA GLY A 205 -14.76 -19.65 -21.54
C GLY A 205 -14.67 -19.00 -20.17
N PHE A 206 -13.57 -18.32 -19.96
CA PHE A 206 -13.30 -17.57 -18.74
C PHE A 206 -13.66 -16.10 -18.91
N TYR A 207 -14.32 -15.54 -17.93
CA TYR A 207 -14.71 -14.13 -17.91
C TYR A 207 -14.46 -13.52 -16.52
N ILE A 208 -14.44 -12.21 -16.49
CA ILE A 208 -14.35 -11.41 -15.27
C ILE A 208 -15.64 -10.59 -15.16
N LEU A 209 -16.30 -10.67 -14.01
CA LEU A 209 -17.38 -9.76 -13.64
C LEU A 209 -16.82 -8.68 -12.72
N LYS A 210 -16.98 -7.43 -13.11
CA LYS A 210 -16.71 -6.27 -12.28
C LYS A 210 -18.02 -5.77 -11.72
N LEU A 211 -18.16 -5.83 -10.40
CA LEU A 211 -19.37 -5.45 -9.68
C LEU A 211 -19.12 -4.10 -9.00
N ASP A 212 -19.99 -3.12 -9.24
CA ASP A 212 -20.06 -1.93 -8.38
C ASP A 212 -21.07 -2.20 -7.28
N THR A 213 -20.67 -2.01 -6.03
CA THR A 213 -21.48 -2.30 -4.84
C THR A 213 -21.58 -1.09 -3.94
N ASP A 214 -22.40 -1.17 -2.91
CA ASP A 214 -22.52 -0.16 -1.85
C ASP A 214 -21.25 -0.03 -0.99
N LYS A 215 -20.36 -1.04 -1.04
CA LYS A 215 -19.09 -1.07 -0.32
C LYS A 215 -17.85 -1.01 -1.22
N GLY A 216 -18.02 -0.58 -2.46
CA GLY A 216 -16.93 -0.46 -3.44
C GLY A 216 -16.97 -1.49 -4.56
N GLU A 217 -15.96 -1.47 -5.41
CA GLU A 217 -15.85 -2.37 -6.55
C GLU A 217 -15.38 -3.77 -6.13
N LYS A 218 -15.98 -4.80 -6.71
CA LYS A 218 -15.57 -6.20 -6.53
C LYS A 218 -15.39 -6.88 -7.87
N THR A 219 -14.37 -7.72 -7.99
CA THR A 219 -14.07 -8.49 -9.20
C THR A 219 -14.22 -9.98 -8.92
N ILE A 220 -14.91 -10.70 -9.81
CA ILE A 220 -15.13 -12.15 -9.70
C ILE A 220 -14.75 -12.80 -11.03
N LYS A 221 -13.95 -13.86 -10.96
CA LYS A 221 -13.67 -14.73 -12.10
C LYS A 221 -14.76 -15.80 -12.21
N ILE A 222 -15.35 -15.94 -13.38
CA ILE A 222 -16.35 -16.97 -13.67
C ILE A 222 -15.91 -17.86 -14.82
N ILE A 223 -16.39 -19.08 -14.81
CA ILE A 223 -16.21 -20.09 -15.86
C ILE A 223 -17.57 -20.33 -16.48
N LYS A 224 -17.71 -20.00 -17.78
CA LYS A 224 -18.91 -20.33 -18.58
C LYS A 224 -18.76 -21.70 -19.19
N ASP A 225 -19.69 -22.57 -18.87
CA ASP A 225 -19.75 -23.95 -19.37
C ASP A 225 -20.73 -24.14 -20.55
#